data_6710a545a6145a701eb15f4d830c7b8f
#
_entry.id   6710a545a6145a701eb15f4d830c7b8f
#
_cell.length_a   1.000
_cell.length_b   1.000
_cell.length_c   1.000
_cell.angle_alpha   90.00
_cell.angle_beta   90.00
_cell.angle_gamma   90.00
#
_symmetry.space_group_name_H-M   'P 1'
#
loop_
_entity.id
_entity.type
_entity.pdbx_description
1 polymer ?
#
loop_
_entity_poly.entity_id
_entity_poly.type
_entity_poly.pdbx_seq_one_letter_code
_entity_poly.pdbx_strand_id
1 'polypeptide(L)'
;MTRAAAGVALLLVLAALAAGCGGDSGGDEAVEPATWAAGFCEALQTFTTGISESGSGLTGEGLPSSAEIREAIDAAAAAASTFADDLRELGRPDVESGEEIASALETAARDAGETFEAVKDDVAAEIEDAGDVATVAGAIADAARTALTGIQEATNRLQELDVDGTLTEALEGAPACSNLGG
;
A
#
# COMPACT_ATOMS: atom_id res chain seq x y z
N MET A 1 58.25 -26.89 -20.45
CA MET A 1 57.91 -25.85 -21.42
C MET A 1 56.63 -26.30 -22.11
N THR A 2 55.51 -25.82 -21.78
CA THR A 2 54.73 -24.65 -22.07
C THR A 2 53.42 -24.68 -21.25
N ARG A 3 53.31 -23.78 -20.28
CA ARG A 3 52.06 -23.43 -19.61
C ARG A 3 51.65 -22.08 -20.20
N ALA A 4 50.54 -22.00 -20.88
CA ALA A 4 49.77 -20.75 -21.10
C ALA A 4 48.68 -21.03 -22.16
N ALA A 5 47.45 -21.29 -21.72
CA ALA A 5 46.20 -21.02 -22.47
C ALA A 5 44.98 -21.53 -21.66
N ALA A 6 44.72 -20.91 -20.51
CA ALA A 6 43.47 -21.13 -19.79
C ALA A 6 43.14 -19.83 -19.02
N GLY A 7 42.78 -18.78 -19.73
CA GLY A 7 42.55 -17.49 -19.08
C GLY A 7 41.67 -16.47 -19.81
N VAL A 8 40.95 -16.85 -20.85
CA VAL A 8 40.17 -15.87 -21.66
C VAL A 8 38.68 -16.23 -21.79
N ALA A 9 38.22 -17.36 -21.27
CA ALA A 9 36.83 -17.81 -21.47
C ALA A 9 35.87 -17.43 -20.30
N LEU A 10 36.30 -16.66 -19.26
CA LEU A 10 35.47 -16.35 -18.10
C LEU A 10 35.03 -14.87 -18.00
N LEU A 11 35.24 -14.06 -19.00
CA LEU A 11 34.95 -12.61 -18.98
C LEU A 11 33.79 -12.19 -19.90
N LEU A 12 33.05 -13.11 -20.50
CA LEU A 12 31.96 -12.80 -21.45
C LEU A 12 30.55 -13.15 -20.95
N VAL A 13 30.36 -13.57 -19.68
CA VAL A 13 29.04 -13.93 -19.16
C VAL A 13 28.48 -12.86 -18.18
N LEU A 14 29.24 -11.84 -17.82
CA LEU A 14 28.81 -10.79 -16.87
C LEU A 14 28.27 -9.50 -17.51
N ALA A 15 28.05 -9.48 -18.82
CA ALA A 15 27.58 -8.26 -19.52
C ALA A 15 26.09 -8.30 -19.94
N ALA A 16 25.30 -9.28 -19.49
CA ALA A 16 23.90 -9.44 -19.90
C ALA A 16 22.87 -9.17 -18.78
N LEU A 17 23.27 -8.63 -17.62
CA LEU A 17 22.36 -8.33 -16.50
C LEU A 17 22.20 -6.83 -16.22
N ALA A 18 22.62 -5.94 -17.13
CA ALA A 18 22.51 -4.49 -16.96
C ALA A 18 21.60 -3.83 -18.01
N ALA A 19 20.55 -4.53 -18.47
CA ALA A 19 19.54 -3.94 -19.35
C ALA A 19 18.16 -4.16 -18.74
N GLY A 20 17.86 -3.44 -17.67
CA GLY A 20 16.55 -3.53 -17.05
C GLY A 20 16.42 -2.68 -15.79
N CYS A 21 16.86 -1.43 -15.84
CA CYS A 21 16.48 -0.43 -14.84
C CYS A 21 16.68 0.95 -15.47
N GLY A 22 15.61 1.55 -15.91
CA GLY A 22 15.63 2.90 -16.46
C GLY A 22 14.29 3.24 -17.07
N GLY A 23 13.30 3.43 -16.26
CA GLY A 23 12.02 4.00 -16.62
C GLY A 23 11.49 4.77 -15.43
N ASP A 24 11.94 6.01 -15.26
CA ASP A 24 11.16 7.05 -14.60
C ASP A 24 9.89 7.29 -15.45
N SER A 25 8.90 6.47 -15.27
CA SER A 25 7.58 6.63 -15.88
C SER A 25 6.56 6.10 -14.87
N GLY A 26 6.45 6.79 -13.72
CA GLY A 26 5.38 6.53 -12.78
C GLY A 26 4.03 6.85 -13.44
N GLY A 27 3.07 5.98 -13.29
CA GLY A 27 1.66 6.26 -13.41
C GLY A 27 0.97 5.96 -14.74
N ASP A 28 1.62 6.08 -15.88
CA ASP A 28 0.95 5.92 -17.19
C ASP A 28 1.21 4.57 -17.89
N GLU A 29 2.10 3.76 -17.36
CA GLU A 29 2.48 2.50 -17.99
C GLU A 29 1.42 1.41 -17.71
N ALA A 30 0.99 0.74 -18.79
CA ALA A 30 0.09 -0.40 -18.68
C ALA A 30 0.87 -1.64 -18.25
N VAL A 31 0.44 -2.26 -17.18
CA VAL A 31 1.08 -3.43 -16.55
C VAL A 31 0.21 -4.66 -16.78
N GLU A 32 0.85 -5.77 -17.16
CA GLU A 32 0.15 -7.03 -17.37
C GLU A 32 -0.68 -7.41 -16.13
N PRO A 33 -1.96 -7.84 -16.28
CA PRO A 33 -2.93 -7.99 -15.19
C PRO A 33 -2.44 -8.85 -14.02
N ALA A 34 -1.75 -9.97 -14.28
CA ALA A 34 -1.25 -10.84 -13.22
C ALA A 34 -0.10 -10.19 -12.43
N THR A 35 0.77 -9.43 -13.10
CA THR A 35 1.85 -8.67 -12.46
C THR A 35 1.28 -7.54 -11.63
N TRP A 36 0.30 -6.81 -12.18
CA TRP A 36 -0.37 -5.74 -11.49
C TRP A 36 -1.12 -6.25 -10.25
N ALA A 37 -1.88 -7.34 -10.37
CA ALA A 37 -2.61 -7.95 -9.26
C ALA A 37 -1.67 -8.37 -8.11
N ALA A 38 -0.53 -8.97 -8.43
CA ALA A 38 0.46 -9.34 -7.42
C ALA A 38 1.00 -8.11 -6.67
N GLY A 39 1.39 -7.06 -7.39
CA GLY A 39 1.88 -5.80 -6.81
C GLY A 39 0.82 -5.08 -5.97
N PHE A 40 -0.42 -5.02 -6.47
CA PHE A 40 -1.54 -4.45 -5.71
C PHE A 40 -1.78 -5.16 -4.39
N CYS A 41 -1.81 -6.48 -4.38
CA CYS A 41 -2.02 -7.25 -3.15
C CYS A 41 -0.85 -7.13 -2.18
N GLU A 42 0.39 -7.01 -2.66
CA GLU A 42 1.56 -6.75 -1.82
C GLU A 42 1.49 -5.36 -1.17
N ALA A 43 1.16 -4.33 -1.94
CA ALA A 43 0.95 -2.98 -1.44
C ALA A 43 -0.18 -2.92 -0.39
N LEU A 44 -1.32 -3.59 -0.67
CA LEU A 44 -2.45 -3.68 0.26
C LEU A 44 -2.10 -4.43 1.54
N GLN A 45 -1.30 -5.50 1.46
CA GLN A 45 -0.82 -6.23 2.64
C GLN A 45 0.10 -5.35 3.49
N THR A 46 1.01 -4.60 2.86
CA THR A 46 1.90 -3.65 3.54
C THR A 46 1.07 -2.58 4.26
N PHE A 47 0.09 -1.99 3.59
CA PHE A 47 -0.82 -1.00 4.16
C PHE A 47 -1.59 -1.55 5.37
N THR A 48 -2.26 -2.70 5.24
CA THR A 48 -3.05 -3.30 6.33
C THR A 48 -2.19 -3.68 7.52
N THR A 49 -0.96 -4.15 7.28
CA THR A 49 0.03 -4.42 8.33
C THR A 49 0.43 -3.13 9.05
N GLY A 50 0.75 -2.07 8.32
CA GLY A 50 1.12 -0.77 8.89
C GLY A 50 0.01 -0.17 9.75
N ILE A 51 -1.25 -0.25 9.31
CA ILE A 51 -2.42 0.17 10.11
C ILE A 51 -2.56 -0.68 11.38
N SER A 52 -2.41 -2.00 11.28
CA SER A 52 -2.50 -2.89 12.44
C SER A 52 -1.38 -2.65 13.46
N GLU A 53 -0.16 -2.44 12.99
CA GLU A 53 1.00 -2.15 13.84
C GLU A 53 0.85 -0.80 14.53
N SER A 54 0.39 0.24 13.84
CA SER A 54 0.14 1.56 14.42
C SER A 54 -0.88 1.50 15.57
N GLY A 55 -1.93 0.69 15.43
CA GLY A 55 -2.93 0.48 16.48
C GLY A 55 -2.45 -0.36 17.66
N SER A 56 -1.49 -1.26 17.46
CA SER A 56 -1.03 -2.20 18.50
C SER A 56 -0.35 -1.51 19.68
N GLY A 57 0.33 -0.39 19.45
CA GLY A 57 0.94 0.44 20.48
C GLY A 57 -0.07 1.08 21.45
N LEU A 58 -1.34 1.18 21.05
CA LEU A 58 -2.41 1.79 21.85
C LEU A 58 -3.15 0.78 22.76
N THR A 59 -2.86 -0.52 22.62
CA THR A 59 -3.57 -1.60 23.36
C THR A 59 -2.79 -2.15 24.57
N GLY A 60 -1.73 -1.48 25.02
CA GLY A 60 -0.89 -1.87 26.15
C GLY A 60 -1.60 -1.77 27.50
N GLU A 61 -0.92 -2.22 28.59
CA GLU A 61 -1.41 -2.06 29.96
C GLU A 61 -1.35 -0.59 30.39
N GLY A 62 -2.51 0.05 30.49
CA GLY A 62 -2.66 1.46 30.87
C GLY A 62 -3.28 2.31 29.77
N LEU A 63 -3.48 3.60 30.06
CA LEU A 63 -3.90 4.57 29.04
C LEU A 63 -2.68 5.02 28.25
N PRO A 64 -2.74 5.02 26.91
CA PRO A 64 -1.63 5.51 26.09
C PRO A 64 -1.39 7.01 26.36
N SER A 65 -0.14 7.41 26.31
CA SER A 65 0.23 8.82 26.40
C SER A 65 -0.12 9.56 25.10
N SER A 66 -0.24 10.89 25.20
CA SER A 66 -0.45 11.73 24.00
C SER A 66 0.67 11.61 22.95
N ALA A 67 1.87 11.25 23.37
CA ALA A 67 2.99 11.02 22.47
C ALA A 67 2.82 9.71 21.69
N GLU A 68 2.42 8.63 22.37
CA GLU A 68 2.15 7.32 21.73
C GLU A 68 0.98 7.40 20.75
N ILE A 69 -0.04 8.18 21.10
CA ILE A 69 -1.20 8.41 20.22
C ILE A 69 -0.77 9.15 18.95
N ARG A 70 0.01 10.23 19.06
CA ARG A 70 0.52 10.94 17.88
C ARG A 70 1.41 10.07 17.02
N GLU A 71 2.28 9.27 17.61
CA GLU A 71 3.13 8.33 16.88
C GLU A 71 2.29 7.31 16.10
N ALA A 72 1.21 6.79 16.71
CA ALA A 72 0.30 5.86 16.04
C ALA A 72 -0.42 6.51 14.84
N ILE A 73 -0.88 7.76 14.98
CA ILE A 73 -1.52 8.49 13.88
C ILE A 73 -0.52 8.79 12.76
N ASP A 74 0.69 9.25 13.11
CA ASP A 74 1.76 9.51 12.14
C ASP A 74 2.13 8.23 11.37
N ALA A 75 2.21 7.09 12.06
CA ALA A 75 2.48 5.80 11.43
C ALA A 75 1.35 5.36 10.49
N ALA A 76 0.08 5.57 10.87
CA ALA A 76 -1.07 5.25 10.03
C ALA A 76 -1.14 6.15 8.79
N ALA A 77 -0.90 7.46 8.94
CA ALA A 77 -0.82 8.40 7.82
C ALA A 77 0.33 8.05 6.86
N ALA A 78 1.50 7.68 7.40
CA ALA A 78 2.64 7.23 6.61
C ALA A 78 2.33 5.94 5.84
N ALA A 79 1.63 4.97 6.45
CA ALA A 79 1.22 3.75 5.77
C ALA A 79 0.25 4.03 4.60
N ALA A 80 -0.69 4.96 4.77
CA ALA A 80 -1.60 5.38 3.70
C ALA A 80 -0.87 6.12 2.57
N SER A 81 0.09 6.99 2.90
CA SER A 81 0.92 7.68 1.91
C SER A 81 1.77 6.70 1.11
N THR A 82 2.42 5.75 1.78
CA THR A 82 3.21 4.69 1.14
C THR A 82 2.33 3.88 0.18
N PHE A 83 1.13 3.50 0.61
CA PHE A 83 0.20 2.77 -0.24
C PHE A 83 -0.19 3.55 -1.50
N ALA A 84 -0.46 4.86 -1.37
CA ALA A 84 -0.76 5.71 -2.52
C ALA A 84 0.44 5.83 -3.49
N ASP A 85 1.65 5.88 -2.96
CA ASP A 85 2.88 5.93 -3.76
C ASP A 85 3.13 4.58 -4.46
N ASP A 86 2.97 3.44 -3.76
CA ASP A 86 3.08 2.10 -4.32
C ASP A 86 2.08 1.89 -5.48
N LEU A 87 0.82 2.34 -5.32
CA LEU A 87 -0.18 2.27 -6.39
C LEU A 87 0.22 3.11 -7.62
N ARG A 88 0.79 4.29 -7.39
CA ARG A 88 1.25 5.16 -8.47
C ARG A 88 2.46 4.55 -9.20
N GLU A 89 3.41 3.95 -8.46
CA GLU A 89 4.56 3.27 -9.04
C GLU A 89 4.15 2.00 -9.79
N LEU A 90 3.12 1.31 -9.31
CA LEU A 90 2.57 0.13 -9.96
C LEU A 90 1.96 0.44 -11.34
N GLY A 91 1.48 1.65 -11.55
CA GLY A 91 0.82 2.04 -12.79
C GLY A 91 -0.58 1.45 -12.94
N ARG A 92 -1.09 1.39 -14.17
CA ARG A 92 -2.43 0.90 -14.46
C ARG A 92 -2.43 -0.54 -14.97
N PRO A 93 -3.44 -1.37 -14.65
CA PRO A 93 -3.55 -2.69 -15.26
C PRO A 93 -3.86 -2.57 -16.76
N ASP A 94 -3.32 -3.47 -17.57
CA ASP A 94 -3.56 -3.54 -19.01
C ASP A 94 -4.91 -4.21 -19.30
N VAL A 95 -5.98 -3.51 -18.93
CA VAL A 95 -7.39 -3.85 -19.21
C VAL A 95 -8.13 -2.60 -19.71
N GLU A 96 -9.31 -2.78 -20.31
CA GLU A 96 -10.07 -1.67 -20.95
C GLU A 96 -10.30 -0.48 -20.00
N SER A 97 -10.63 -0.73 -18.73
CA SER A 97 -10.87 0.30 -17.71
C SER A 97 -9.68 0.54 -16.78
N GLY A 98 -8.46 0.14 -17.18
CA GLY A 98 -7.28 0.14 -16.30
C GLY A 98 -6.93 1.51 -15.71
N GLU A 99 -7.08 2.59 -16.47
CA GLU A 99 -6.84 3.97 -15.99
C GLU A 99 -7.89 4.38 -14.93
N GLU A 100 -9.16 4.04 -15.14
CA GLU A 100 -10.22 4.34 -14.18
C GLU A 100 -10.05 3.56 -12.88
N ILE A 101 -9.62 2.29 -12.97
CA ILE A 101 -9.30 1.43 -11.83
C ILE A 101 -8.14 2.02 -11.02
N ALA A 102 -7.02 2.32 -11.66
CA ALA A 102 -5.85 2.90 -11.00
C ALA A 102 -6.21 4.23 -10.30
N SER A 103 -6.89 5.14 -11.00
CA SER A 103 -7.32 6.42 -10.45
C SER A 103 -8.26 6.28 -9.25
N ALA A 104 -9.19 5.32 -9.27
CA ALA A 104 -10.10 5.07 -8.15
C ALA A 104 -9.36 4.58 -6.90
N LEU A 105 -8.39 3.67 -7.06
CA LEU A 105 -7.58 3.14 -5.97
C LEU A 105 -6.63 4.19 -5.39
N GLU A 106 -5.94 4.97 -6.24
CA GLU A 106 -5.08 6.06 -5.78
C GLU A 106 -5.87 7.13 -5.02
N THR A 107 -7.09 7.42 -5.47
CA THR A 107 -7.97 8.36 -4.78
C THR A 107 -8.35 7.84 -3.41
N ALA A 108 -8.77 6.57 -3.30
CA ALA A 108 -9.11 5.95 -2.02
C ALA A 108 -7.91 5.90 -1.05
N ALA A 109 -6.70 5.63 -1.55
CA ALA A 109 -5.49 5.63 -0.72
C ALA A 109 -5.15 7.03 -0.20
N ARG A 110 -5.28 8.06 -1.03
CA ARG A 110 -5.08 9.46 -0.65
C ARG A 110 -6.11 9.91 0.38
N ASP A 111 -7.39 9.63 0.14
CA ASP A 111 -8.48 9.98 1.06
C ASP A 111 -8.29 9.31 2.44
N ALA A 112 -7.74 8.08 2.45
CA ALA A 112 -7.34 7.42 3.70
C ALA A 112 -6.25 8.22 4.44
N GLY A 113 -5.22 8.70 3.75
CA GLY A 113 -4.18 9.55 4.32
C GLY A 113 -4.74 10.85 4.88
N GLU A 114 -5.58 11.55 4.12
CA GLU A 114 -6.24 12.80 4.56
C GLU A 114 -7.11 12.59 5.81
N THR A 115 -7.75 11.43 5.92
CA THR A 115 -8.54 11.07 7.11
C THR A 115 -7.68 10.98 8.36
N PHE A 116 -6.48 10.38 8.28
CA PHE A 116 -5.56 10.32 9.42
C PHE A 116 -4.94 11.68 9.75
N GLU A 117 -4.61 12.50 8.75
CA GLU A 117 -4.10 13.86 8.99
C GLU A 117 -5.16 14.75 9.68
N ALA A 118 -6.43 14.63 9.31
CA ALA A 118 -7.52 15.35 9.98
C ALA A 118 -7.64 14.96 11.47
N VAL A 119 -7.55 13.66 11.79
CA VAL A 119 -7.53 13.19 13.20
C VAL A 119 -6.32 13.73 13.94
N LYS A 120 -5.16 13.81 13.33
CA LYS A 120 -3.94 14.36 13.93
C LYS A 120 -4.12 15.82 14.36
N ASP A 121 -4.72 16.62 13.49
CA ASP A 121 -4.98 18.04 13.78
C ASP A 121 -5.97 18.21 14.97
N ASP A 122 -7.03 17.40 15.02
CA ASP A 122 -7.99 17.40 16.10
C ASP A 122 -7.35 16.95 17.43
N VAL A 123 -6.53 15.90 17.40
CA VAL A 123 -5.84 15.34 18.56
C VAL A 123 -4.77 16.28 19.14
N ALA A 124 -4.11 17.06 18.28
CA ALA A 124 -3.08 18.00 18.73
C ALA A 124 -3.61 19.05 19.69
N ALA A 125 -4.90 19.34 19.65
CA ALA A 125 -5.58 20.40 20.43
C ALA A 125 -6.16 19.93 21.77
N GLU A 126 -6.40 18.62 22.02
CA GLU A 126 -7.38 18.20 23.02
C GLU A 126 -6.89 17.22 24.11
N ILE A 127 -5.63 16.76 24.12
CA ILE A 127 -5.23 15.77 25.15
C ILE A 127 -4.70 16.47 26.40
N GLU A 128 -5.59 16.80 27.32
CA GLU A 128 -5.22 17.30 28.67
C GLU A 128 -5.52 16.27 29.77
N ASP A 129 -6.46 15.33 29.56
CA ASP A 129 -6.83 14.32 30.56
C ASP A 129 -7.18 12.93 29.98
N ALA A 130 -7.46 11.97 30.88
CA ALA A 130 -7.76 10.59 30.52
C ALA A 130 -9.10 10.41 29.76
N GLY A 131 -10.00 11.36 29.84
CA GLY A 131 -11.27 11.37 29.10
C GLY A 131 -11.03 11.67 27.62
N ASP A 132 -10.10 12.55 27.35
CA ASP A 132 -9.68 12.94 26.00
C ASP A 132 -9.02 11.77 25.28
N VAL A 133 -8.21 10.95 25.98
CA VAL A 133 -7.57 9.76 25.44
C VAL A 133 -8.59 8.77 24.88
N ALA A 134 -9.69 8.52 25.58
CA ALA A 134 -10.74 7.61 25.11
C ALA A 134 -11.46 8.14 23.87
N THR A 135 -11.70 9.46 23.81
CA THR A 135 -12.31 10.15 22.66
C THR A 135 -11.41 10.04 21.43
N VAL A 136 -10.12 10.31 21.61
CA VAL A 136 -9.13 10.23 20.55
C VAL A 136 -8.92 8.80 20.04
N ALA A 137 -8.84 7.82 20.94
CA ALA A 137 -8.76 6.40 20.52
C ALA A 137 -9.99 5.99 19.69
N GLY A 138 -11.18 6.53 20.04
CA GLY A 138 -12.38 6.38 19.22
C GLY A 138 -12.23 6.99 17.84
N ALA A 139 -11.73 8.22 17.76
CA ALA A 139 -11.51 8.91 16.47
C ALA A 139 -10.51 8.18 15.56
N ILE A 140 -9.42 7.65 16.12
CA ILE A 140 -8.45 6.84 15.38
C ILE A 140 -9.09 5.55 14.83
N ALA A 141 -9.88 4.86 15.68
CA ALA A 141 -10.58 3.64 15.26
C ALA A 141 -11.61 3.93 14.15
N ASP A 142 -12.29 5.06 14.21
CA ASP A 142 -13.24 5.49 13.19
C ASP A 142 -12.52 5.90 11.89
N ALA A 143 -11.39 6.58 11.98
CA ALA A 143 -10.53 6.90 10.83
C ALA A 143 -10.02 5.63 10.13
N ALA A 144 -9.51 4.67 10.89
CA ALA A 144 -9.07 3.39 10.36
C ALA A 144 -10.21 2.62 9.66
N ARG A 145 -11.39 2.61 10.26
CA ARG A 145 -12.59 1.98 9.66
C ARG A 145 -13.01 2.70 8.38
N THR A 146 -12.99 4.02 8.37
CA THR A 146 -13.32 4.83 7.19
C THR A 146 -12.33 4.57 6.05
N ALA A 147 -11.04 4.56 6.34
CA ALA A 147 -9.99 4.26 5.36
C ALA A 147 -10.15 2.86 4.76
N LEU A 148 -10.37 1.83 5.59
CA LEU A 148 -10.58 0.46 5.12
C LEU A 148 -11.87 0.33 4.29
N THR A 149 -12.94 1.04 4.67
CA THR A 149 -14.20 1.04 3.92
C THR A 149 -14.00 1.69 2.54
N GLY A 150 -13.30 2.82 2.45
CA GLY A 150 -12.99 3.47 1.18
C GLY A 150 -12.19 2.57 0.23
N ILE A 151 -11.22 1.84 0.76
CA ILE A 151 -10.45 0.87 -0.04
C ILE A 151 -11.32 -0.32 -0.49
N GLN A 152 -12.23 -0.82 0.38
CA GLN A 152 -13.18 -1.86 -0.01
C GLN A 152 -14.13 -1.39 -1.10
N GLU A 153 -14.64 -0.17 -1.02
CA GLU A 153 -15.50 0.42 -2.05
C GLU A 153 -14.75 0.57 -3.38
N ALA A 154 -13.49 1.03 -3.35
CA ALA A 154 -12.64 1.10 -4.54
C ALA A 154 -12.38 -0.29 -5.13
N THR A 155 -12.16 -1.30 -4.30
CA THR A 155 -12.00 -2.70 -4.73
C THR A 155 -13.28 -3.28 -5.33
N ASN A 156 -14.45 -2.96 -4.78
CA ASN A 156 -15.74 -3.37 -5.35
C ASN A 156 -15.97 -2.69 -6.70
N ARG A 157 -15.62 -1.42 -6.81
CA ARG A 157 -15.69 -0.69 -8.09
C ARG A 157 -14.77 -1.27 -9.15
N LEU A 158 -13.58 -1.77 -8.75
CA LEU A 158 -12.68 -2.51 -9.64
C LEU A 158 -13.41 -3.70 -10.28
N GLN A 159 -14.17 -4.49 -9.51
CA GLN A 159 -14.95 -5.62 -10.04
C GLN A 159 -16.06 -5.18 -11.01
N GLU A 160 -16.66 -4.00 -10.79
CA GLU A 160 -17.67 -3.45 -11.70
C GLU A 160 -17.05 -2.96 -13.02
N LEU A 161 -15.82 -2.47 -12.98
CA LEU A 161 -15.09 -1.96 -14.14
C LEU A 161 -14.39 -3.07 -14.93
N ASP A 162 -14.12 -4.22 -14.31
CA ASP A 162 -13.47 -5.39 -14.92
C ASP A 162 -14.50 -6.26 -15.65
N VAL A 163 -15.05 -5.70 -16.75
CA VAL A 163 -16.16 -6.30 -17.50
C VAL A 163 -15.82 -7.71 -18.03
N ASP A 164 -14.56 -7.92 -18.40
CA ASP A 164 -14.07 -9.17 -18.97
C ASP A 164 -13.64 -10.19 -17.90
N GLY A 165 -13.58 -9.78 -16.62
CA GLY A 165 -13.15 -10.60 -15.50
C GLY A 165 -11.65 -10.92 -15.48
N THR A 166 -10.87 -10.31 -16.37
CA THR A 166 -9.42 -10.57 -16.53
C THR A 166 -8.65 -10.20 -15.27
N LEU A 167 -8.97 -9.07 -14.67
CA LEU A 167 -8.29 -8.60 -13.47
C LEU A 167 -8.79 -9.35 -12.23
N THR A 168 -10.07 -9.70 -12.18
CA THR A 168 -10.64 -10.54 -11.13
C THR A 168 -9.95 -11.92 -11.10
N GLU A 169 -9.78 -12.57 -12.26
CA GLU A 169 -9.06 -13.84 -12.35
C GLU A 169 -7.58 -13.68 -11.93
N ALA A 170 -6.93 -12.59 -12.30
CA ALA A 170 -5.56 -12.28 -11.91
C ALA A 170 -5.42 -12.10 -10.38
N LEU A 171 -6.35 -11.40 -9.74
CA LEU A 171 -6.38 -11.20 -8.29
C LEU A 171 -6.63 -12.52 -7.54
N GLU A 172 -7.57 -13.35 -8.00
CA GLU A 172 -7.81 -14.68 -7.43
C GLU A 172 -6.62 -15.62 -7.58
N GLY A 173 -5.88 -15.48 -8.68
CA GLY A 173 -4.66 -16.25 -8.96
C GLY A 173 -3.41 -15.77 -8.24
N ALA A 174 -3.41 -14.56 -7.68
CA ALA A 174 -2.24 -13.98 -7.04
C ALA A 174 -2.03 -14.53 -5.62
N PRO A 175 -0.89 -15.19 -5.30
CA PRO A 175 -0.65 -15.76 -3.97
C PRO A 175 -0.66 -14.71 -2.85
N ALA A 176 -0.22 -13.48 -3.14
CA ALA A 176 -0.22 -12.37 -2.20
C ALA A 176 -1.65 -12.00 -1.75
N CYS A 177 -2.65 -12.11 -2.63
CA CYS A 177 -4.04 -11.83 -2.31
C CYS A 177 -4.68 -12.88 -1.38
N SER A 178 -4.21 -14.13 -1.43
CA SER A 178 -4.74 -15.22 -0.59
C SER A 178 -4.58 -14.97 0.91
N ASN A 179 -3.65 -14.10 1.30
CA ASN A 179 -3.37 -13.75 2.69
C ASN A 179 -4.20 -12.57 3.21
N LEU A 180 -4.95 -11.89 2.34
CA LEU A 180 -5.76 -10.72 2.71
C LEU A 180 -7.13 -11.07 3.29
N GLY A 181 -7.55 -12.35 3.22
CA GLY A 181 -8.86 -12.86 3.66
C GLY A 181 -8.83 -13.65 4.97
N GLY A 182 -7.73 -13.62 5.75
CA GLY A 182 -7.55 -14.37 7.00
C GLY A 182 -7.90 -13.58 8.25
#